data_2976ab88fc60475dcd8e78a15d6ee62b
#
_entry.id   2976ab88fc60475dcd8e78a15d6ee62b
#
_cell.length_a   1.000
_cell.length_b   1.000
_cell.length_c   1.000
_cell.angle_alpha   90.00
_cell.angle_beta   90.00
_cell.angle_gamma   90.00
#
_symmetry.space_group_name_H-M   'P 1'
#
loop_
_entity.id
_entity.type
_entity.pdbx_description
1 polymer ?
#
loop_
_entity_poly.entity_id
_entity_poly.type
_entity_poly.pdbx_seq_one_letter_code
_entity_poly.pdbx_strand_id
1 'polypeptide(L)'
;MSLPPNLSEIHFLLDGAGSLVVYQEKDTSWLGVLAFSSEAAAHAFVDASKLEVSDIVAIEASDAASIAGLIAQVKKRMVRNLLLDLDYASGECTIIEFEGDGFGPSRSWRFEPRHKSR
;
A
#
# COMPACT_ATOMS: atom_id res chain seq x y z
N MET A 1 13.19 -10.68 6.61
CA MET A 1 12.47 -10.68 5.35
C MET A 1 10.98 -10.81 5.59
N SER A 2 10.23 -9.89 5.10
CA SER A 2 8.84 -9.80 5.49
C SER A 2 7.86 -9.83 4.35
N LEU A 3 8.34 -9.81 3.11
CA LEU A 3 7.42 -9.98 1.99
C LEU A 3 7.03 -11.45 1.84
N PRO A 4 5.82 -11.71 1.36
CA PRO A 4 5.45 -13.10 1.06
C PRO A 4 6.44 -13.73 0.11
N PRO A 5 6.79 -15.00 0.31
CA PRO A 5 7.86 -15.62 -0.50
C PRO A 5 7.52 -15.76 -1.97
N ASN A 6 6.22 -15.76 -2.32
CA ASN A 6 5.84 -15.90 -3.73
C ASN A 6 5.53 -14.56 -4.38
N LEU A 7 5.81 -13.46 -3.71
CA LEU A 7 5.54 -12.14 -4.26
C LEU A 7 6.66 -11.75 -5.22
N SER A 8 6.32 -11.51 -6.48
CA SER A 8 7.32 -11.13 -7.47
C SER A 8 7.25 -9.66 -7.84
N GLU A 9 6.06 -9.06 -7.82
CA GLU A 9 5.88 -7.66 -8.12
C GLU A 9 4.98 -7.01 -7.10
N ILE A 10 5.19 -5.72 -6.88
CA ILE A 10 4.35 -4.92 -6.01
C ILE A 10 3.75 -3.82 -6.87
N HIS A 11 2.43 -3.71 -6.85
CA HIS A 11 1.71 -2.76 -7.68
C HIS A 11 1.23 -1.59 -6.83
N PHE A 12 1.52 -0.37 -7.27
CA PHE A 12 1.19 0.85 -6.54
C PHE A 12 0.24 1.70 -7.36
N LEU A 13 -0.57 2.50 -6.68
CA LEU A 13 -1.51 3.40 -7.33
C LEU A 13 -0.92 4.80 -7.37
N LEU A 14 -1.07 5.48 -8.50
CA LEU A 14 -0.67 6.88 -8.62
C LEU A 14 -1.92 7.74 -8.77
N ASP A 15 -1.94 8.86 -8.07
CA ASP A 15 -3.06 9.79 -8.18
C ASP A 15 -2.86 10.70 -9.40
N GLY A 16 -3.78 11.67 -9.58
CA GLY A 16 -3.73 12.54 -10.74
C GLY A 16 -2.50 13.42 -10.83
N ALA A 17 -1.79 13.59 -9.73
CA ALA A 17 -0.55 14.35 -9.70
C ALA A 17 0.68 13.47 -9.89
N GLY A 18 0.48 12.17 -10.06
CA GLY A 18 1.59 11.23 -10.21
C GLY A 18 2.22 10.81 -8.90
N SER A 19 1.55 11.05 -7.79
CA SER A 19 2.06 10.67 -6.47
C SER A 19 1.45 9.36 -6.03
N LEU A 20 2.20 8.62 -5.19
CA LEU A 20 1.71 7.38 -4.64
C LEU A 20 0.51 7.63 -3.74
N VAL A 21 -0.50 6.78 -3.86
CA VAL A 21 -1.71 6.90 -3.06
C VAL A 21 -1.43 6.37 -1.66
N VAL A 22 -1.80 7.17 -0.67
CA VAL A 22 -1.56 6.87 0.73
C VAL A 22 -2.90 6.78 1.44
N TYR A 23 -3.04 5.77 2.29
CA TYR A 23 -4.20 5.62 3.15
C TYR A 23 -3.91 6.27 4.51
N GLN A 24 -4.84 7.08 4.98
CA GLN A 24 -4.73 7.68 6.30
C GLN A 24 -5.87 7.21 7.16
N GLU A 25 -5.54 6.72 8.34
CA GLU A 25 -6.56 6.28 9.29
C GLU A 25 -7.27 7.52 9.82
N LYS A 26 -8.60 7.43 9.85
CA LYS A 26 -9.44 8.59 10.02
C LYS A 26 -9.15 9.41 11.27
N ASP A 27 -9.00 8.77 12.39
CA ASP A 27 -8.91 9.48 13.66
C ASP A 27 -7.50 9.53 14.23
N THR A 28 -6.51 9.26 13.39
CA THR A 28 -5.12 9.22 13.83
C THR A 28 -4.26 9.88 12.78
N SER A 29 -2.95 9.98 13.08
CA SER A 29 -1.99 10.43 12.09
C SER A 29 -1.31 9.28 11.38
N TRP A 30 -1.83 8.06 11.53
CA TRP A 30 -1.23 6.89 10.94
C TRP A 30 -1.43 6.88 9.44
N LEU A 31 -0.35 6.63 8.70
CA LEU A 31 -0.36 6.63 7.24
C LEU A 31 0.31 5.37 6.71
N GLY A 32 -0.22 4.86 5.59
CA GLY A 32 0.39 3.74 4.90
C GLY A 32 0.22 3.88 3.41
N VAL A 33 1.23 3.48 2.64
CA VAL A 33 1.12 3.52 1.18
C VAL A 33 0.41 2.26 0.70
N LEU A 34 -0.57 2.43 -0.20
CA LEU A 34 -1.33 1.31 -0.73
C LEU A 34 -0.51 0.55 -1.76
N ALA A 35 -0.50 -0.77 -1.63
CA ALA A 35 0.21 -1.64 -2.56
C ALA A 35 -0.55 -2.95 -2.70
N PHE A 36 -0.32 -3.62 -3.81
CA PHE A 36 -1.07 -4.83 -4.14
C PHE A 36 -0.14 -5.87 -4.72
N SER A 37 -0.43 -7.13 -4.45
CA SER A 37 0.40 -8.23 -4.93
C SER A 37 0.16 -8.56 -6.39
N SER A 38 -0.90 -8.02 -6.99
CA SER A 38 -1.20 -8.25 -8.40
C SER A 38 -1.95 -7.06 -8.96
N GLU A 39 -1.91 -6.94 -10.28
CA GLU A 39 -2.67 -5.89 -10.94
C GLU A 39 -4.17 -6.09 -10.74
N ALA A 40 -4.61 -7.34 -10.73
CA ALA A 40 -6.02 -7.64 -10.52
C ALA A 40 -6.49 -7.14 -9.15
N ALA A 41 -5.67 -7.35 -8.11
CA ALA A 41 -6.02 -6.88 -6.77
C ALA A 41 -6.09 -5.36 -6.73
N ALA A 42 -5.17 -4.68 -7.43
CA ALA A 42 -5.18 -3.23 -7.49
C ALA A 42 -6.46 -2.72 -8.16
N HIS A 43 -6.84 -3.33 -9.29
CA HIS A 43 -8.06 -2.93 -9.98
C HIS A 43 -9.29 -3.18 -9.15
N ALA A 44 -9.32 -4.29 -8.42
CA ALA A 44 -10.47 -4.60 -7.57
C ALA A 44 -10.65 -3.54 -6.49
N PHE A 45 -9.56 -3.09 -5.90
CA PHE A 45 -9.63 -2.04 -4.89
C PHE A 45 -10.12 -0.73 -5.49
N VAL A 46 -9.59 -0.35 -6.65
CA VAL A 46 -9.99 0.89 -7.30
C VAL A 46 -11.47 0.87 -7.64
N ASP A 47 -11.94 -0.27 -8.16
CA ASP A 47 -13.35 -0.39 -8.52
C ASP A 47 -14.25 -0.30 -7.30
N ALA A 48 -13.87 -0.98 -6.22
CA ALA A 48 -14.71 -1.00 -5.02
C ALA A 48 -14.72 0.33 -4.31
N SER A 49 -13.57 1.01 -4.25
CA SER A 49 -13.45 2.24 -3.50
C SER A 49 -13.85 3.47 -4.29
N LYS A 50 -13.97 3.35 -5.62
CA LYS A 50 -14.25 4.47 -6.51
C LYS A 50 -13.16 5.53 -6.47
N LEU A 51 -11.96 5.13 -6.07
CA LEU A 51 -10.83 6.03 -6.00
C LEU A 51 -10.38 6.41 -7.39
N GLU A 52 -10.05 7.68 -7.58
CA GLU A 52 -9.52 8.13 -8.87
C GLU A 52 -8.01 7.94 -8.90
N VAL A 53 -7.54 7.13 -9.83
CA VAL A 53 -6.11 6.91 -9.99
C VAL A 53 -5.75 7.17 -11.44
N SER A 54 -4.53 7.68 -11.66
CA SER A 54 -4.08 7.95 -13.01
C SER A 54 -3.33 6.76 -13.60
N ASP A 55 -2.75 5.92 -12.77
CA ASP A 55 -1.95 4.80 -13.27
C ASP A 55 -1.72 3.80 -12.16
N ILE A 56 -1.37 2.59 -12.55
CA ILE A 56 -0.95 1.54 -11.64
C ILE A 56 0.44 1.13 -12.11
N VAL A 57 1.44 1.24 -11.23
CA VAL A 57 2.82 0.93 -11.59
C VAL A 57 3.28 -0.28 -10.80
N ALA A 58 4.10 -1.10 -11.45
CA ALA A 58 4.62 -2.31 -10.83
C ALA A 58 6.12 -2.17 -10.61
N ILE A 59 6.57 -2.61 -9.44
CA ILE A 59 7.98 -2.64 -9.11
C ILE A 59 8.31 -4.08 -8.73
N GLU A 60 9.39 -4.61 -9.29
CA GLU A 60 9.79 -5.97 -8.94
C GLU A 60 10.22 -6.01 -7.48
N ALA A 61 9.76 -7.05 -6.78
CA ALA A 61 10.06 -7.18 -5.36
C ALA A 61 11.57 -7.32 -5.11
N SER A 62 12.31 -7.80 -6.10
CA SER A 62 13.76 -7.96 -5.97
C SER A 62 14.55 -6.72 -6.35
N ASP A 63 13.88 -5.68 -6.84
CA ASP A 63 14.55 -4.45 -7.28
C ASP A 63 14.79 -3.54 -6.09
N ALA A 64 15.90 -3.80 -5.37
CA ALA A 64 16.19 -3.10 -4.13
C ALA A 64 16.36 -1.60 -4.33
N ALA A 65 16.92 -1.19 -5.47
CA ALA A 65 17.15 0.23 -5.71
C ALA A 65 15.83 0.98 -5.88
N SER A 66 14.89 0.41 -6.64
CA SER A 66 13.59 1.05 -6.83
C SER A 66 12.82 1.10 -5.51
N ILE A 67 12.89 0.04 -4.73
CA ILE A 67 12.21 0.00 -3.44
C ILE A 67 12.79 1.03 -2.48
N ALA A 68 14.12 1.13 -2.43
CA ALA A 68 14.75 2.12 -1.56
C ALA A 68 14.35 3.53 -1.95
N GLY A 69 14.29 3.82 -3.25
CA GLY A 69 13.86 5.13 -3.71
C GLY A 69 12.42 5.44 -3.35
N LEU A 70 11.54 4.45 -3.49
CA LEU A 70 10.15 4.62 -3.13
C LEU A 70 9.99 4.87 -1.64
N ILE A 71 10.70 4.10 -0.82
CA ILE A 71 10.61 4.25 0.63
C ILE A 71 11.10 5.65 1.04
N ALA A 72 12.20 6.10 0.45
CA ALA A 72 12.72 7.43 0.77
C ALA A 72 11.69 8.50 0.42
N GLN A 73 11.01 8.34 -0.71
CA GLN A 73 10.03 9.30 -1.15
C GLN A 73 8.84 9.38 -0.20
N VAL A 74 8.31 8.23 0.22
CA VAL A 74 7.12 8.25 1.08
C VAL A 74 7.46 8.62 2.51
N LYS A 75 8.69 8.35 2.96
CA LYS A 75 9.09 8.77 4.30
C LYS A 75 9.06 10.29 4.45
N LYS A 76 9.32 11.01 3.37
CA LYS A 76 9.20 12.47 3.40
C LYS A 76 7.78 12.92 3.68
N ARG A 77 6.81 12.06 3.42
CA ARG A 77 5.39 12.33 3.67
C ARG A 77 4.95 11.71 4.98
N MET A 78 5.88 11.34 5.84
CA MET A 78 5.59 10.72 7.15
C MET A 78 4.98 9.34 7.05
N VAL A 79 5.14 8.68 5.91
CA VAL A 79 4.60 7.33 5.71
C VAL A 79 5.66 6.32 6.13
N ARG A 80 5.30 5.41 7.03
CA ARG A 80 6.25 4.44 7.56
C ARG A 80 5.85 2.99 7.32
N ASN A 81 4.72 2.78 6.64
CA ASN A 81 4.19 1.44 6.45
C ASN A 81 3.68 1.28 5.04
N LEU A 82 3.69 0.03 4.59
CA LEU A 82 3.06 -0.36 3.35
C LEU A 82 1.84 -1.21 3.69
N LEU A 83 0.71 -0.93 3.04
CA LEU A 83 -0.50 -1.72 3.21
C LEU A 83 -0.63 -2.61 1.98
N LEU A 84 -0.42 -3.91 2.17
CA LEU A 84 -0.47 -4.86 1.06
C LEU A 84 -1.84 -5.49 0.99
N ASP A 85 -2.44 -5.40 -0.18
CA ASP A 85 -3.71 -6.07 -0.50
C ASP A 85 -4.86 -5.68 0.42
N LEU A 86 -5.01 -4.38 0.64
CA LEU A 86 -6.15 -3.89 1.42
C LEU A 86 -7.44 -4.24 0.69
N ASP A 87 -8.32 -4.94 1.40
CA ASP A 87 -9.65 -5.27 0.90
C ASP A 87 -10.60 -4.18 1.33
N TYR A 88 -11.15 -3.45 0.37
CA TYR A 88 -11.98 -2.31 0.68
C TYR A 88 -13.22 -2.70 1.49
N ALA A 89 -13.78 -3.86 1.21
CA ALA A 89 -15.01 -4.27 1.88
C ALA A 89 -14.77 -4.70 3.32
N SER A 90 -13.73 -5.50 3.56
CA SER A 90 -13.48 -6.05 4.89
C SER A 90 -12.50 -5.22 5.72
N GLY A 91 -11.67 -4.44 5.07
CA GLY A 91 -10.63 -3.69 5.75
C GLY A 91 -9.40 -4.51 6.08
N GLU A 92 -9.34 -5.75 5.62
CA GLU A 92 -8.21 -6.63 5.93
C GLU A 92 -7.04 -6.35 5.00
N CYS A 93 -5.84 -6.41 5.56
CA CYS A 93 -4.62 -6.21 4.79
C CYS A 93 -3.42 -6.76 5.54
N THR A 94 -2.28 -6.72 4.91
CA THR A 94 -1.01 -7.00 5.57
C THR A 94 -0.26 -5.69 5.71
N ILE A 95 0.11 -5.34 6.93
CA ILE A 95 0.92 -4.15 7.19
C ILE A 95 2.37 -4.56 7.20
N ILE A 96 3.19 -3.87 6.40
CA ILE A 96 4.63 -4.12 6.36
C ILE A 96 5.32 -2.81 6.72
N GLU A 97 6.05 -2.81 7.83
CA GLU A 97 6.76 -1.62 8.27
C GLU A 97 8.03 -1.45 7.45
N PHE A 98 8.41 -0.21 7.19
CA PHE A 98 9.69 0.07 6.55
C PHE A 98 10.79 0.00 7.57
N GLU A 99 11.90 -0.60 7.17
CA GLU A 99 13.07 -0.73 8.02
C GLU A 99 14.27 -0.33 7.19
N GLY A 100 14.82 0.84 7.48
CA GLY A 100 15.88 1.38 6.64
C GLY A 100 15.36 1.62 5.24
N ASP A 101 16.05 1.08 4.25
CA ASP A 101 15.67 1.22 2.85
C ASP A 101 14.90 0.02 2.33
N GLY A 102 14.43 -0.83 3.21
CA GLY A 102 13.73 -2.04 2.82
C GLY A 102 12.52 -2.29 3.67
N PHE A 103 12.02 -3.52 3.60
CA PHE A 103 10.83 -3.92 4.33
C PHE A 103 11.21 -4.60 5.63
N GLY A 104 10.49 -4.25 6.67
CA GLY A 104 10.68 -4.85 7.98
C GLY A 104 9.59 -5.86 8.29
N PRO A 105 9.20 -5.96 9.57
CA PRO A 105 8.21 -6.96 9.98
C PRO A 105 6.86 -6.73 9.33
N SER A 106 6.12 -7.80 9.14
CA SER A 106 4.77 -7.71 8.60
C SER A 106 3.79 -8.38 9.55
N ARG A 107 2.55 -7.95 9.49
CA ARG A 107 1.48 -8.54 10.30
C ARG A 107 0.14 -8.34 9.61
N SER A 108 -0.80 -9.22 9.92
CA SER A 108 -2.16 -9.08 9.43
C SER A 108 -2.87 -8.00 10.25
N TRP A 109 -3.75 -7.28 9.59
CA TRP A 109 -4.47 -6.20 10.23
C TRP A 109 -5.83 -6.04 9.60
N ARG A 110 -6.76 -5.43 10.35
CA ARG A 110 -8.08 -5.12 9.82
C ARG A 110 -8.48 -3.73 10.27
N PHE A 111 -8.82 -2.89 9.31
CA PHE A 111 -9.33 -1.55 9.60
C PHE A 111 -10.86 -1.61 9.69
N GLU A 112 -11.43 -0.69 10.46
CA GLU A 112 -12.88 -0.58 10.51
C GLU A 112 -13.43 -0.15 9.16
N PRO A 113 -14.51 -0.78 8.70
CA PRO A 113 -15.10 -0.34 7.43
C PRO A 113 -15.57 1.09 7.51
N ARG A 114 -15.20 1.88 6.52
CA ARG A 114 -15.51 3.29 6.55
C ARG A 114 -16.97 3.57 6.33
N HIS A 115 -17.62 2.74 5.55
CA HIS A 115 -19.02 2.93 5.21
C HIS A 115 -19.96 2.36 6.24
N LYS A 116 -19.45 1.91 7.35
CA LYS A 116 -20.25 1.35 8.40
C LYS A 116 -21.22 2.41 8.91
N SER A 117 -22.48 2.15 8.83
CA SER A 117 -23.41 3.14 9.21
C SER A 117 -24.11 2.79 10.46
N ARG A 118 -24.49 3.24 10.57
CA ARG A 118 -25.23 3.24 11.38
C ARG A 118 -26.10 3.13 11.30
#